data_390809eb6c406c9168c8143020bbecaa
#
_entry.id   390809eb6c406c9168c8143020bbecaa
#
_cell.length_a   1.000
_cell.length_b   1.000
_cell.length_c   1.000
_cell.angle_alpha   90.00
_cell.angle_beta   90.00
_cell.angle_gamma   90.00
#
_symmetry.space_group_name_H-M   'P 1'
#
loop_
_entity.id
_entity.type
_entity.pdbx_description
1 polymer ?
#
loop_
_entity_poly.entity_id
_entity_poly.type
_entity_poly.pdbx_seq_one_letter_code
_entity_poly.pdbx_strand_id
1 'polypeptide(L)'
;MQPAWIARLARDERLARYAGFMWGLAEGLAFFIVPDLYITFATLFSIRTGIIAWAWSVVGSLVAVLIISMLVTMLGGGYVAFLQNIPGISMGLLQQTTVKLAADGLPLTPLLVLGGVPLKVYAALAFTLGISLGTTLLWTVFARLVRIAPVFLLVAGVRLVFRRHVDDHPGLWLTLFVIVWTAFYTFYFIQMGRI
;
A
#
# COMPACT_ATOMS: atom_id res chain seq x y z
N MET A 1 3.59 26.22 -21.29
CA MET A 1 4.65 25.18 -21.43
C MET A 1 4.29 24.04 -20.53
N GLN A 2 3.96 22.90 -21.08
CA GLN A 2 3.59 21.73 -20.27
C GLN A 2 4.88 21.06 -19.75
N PRO A 3 4.92 20.64 -18.48
CA PRO A 3 6.11 20.01 -17.92
C PRO A 3 6.28 18.58 -18.50
N ALA A 4 6.97 18.51 -19.64
CA ALA A 4 7.31 17.25 -20.31
C ALA A 4 7.99 16.21 -19.40
N TRP A 5 8.57 16.65 -18.30
CA TRP A 5 9.20 15.82 -17.30
C TRP A 5 8.22 14.91 -16.55
N ILE A 6 6.96 15.37 -16.30
CA ILE A 6 5.94 14.57 -15.60
C ILE A 6 5.62 13.31 -16.42
N ALA A 7 5.36 13.50 -17.72
CA ALA A 7 5.05 12.38 -18.60
C ALA A 7 6.23 11.42 -18.77
N ARG A 8 7.48 11.91 -18.70
CA ARG A 8 8.67 11.07 -18.71
C ARG A 8 8.79 10.23 -17.45
N LEU A 9 8.67 10.84 -16.28
CA LEU A 9 8.75 10.13 -14.99
C LEU A 9 7.65 9.07 -14.87
N ALA A 10 6.43 9.42 -15.25
CA ALA A 10 5.29 8.50 -15.18
C ALA A 10 5.35 7.35 -16.19
N ARG A 11 6.16 7.47 -17.25
CA ARG A 11 6.33 6.43 -18.29
C ARG A 11 7.64 5.66 -18.18
N ASP A 12 8.50 6.00 -17.22
CA ASP A 12 9.77 5.32 -17.01
C ASP A 12 9.53 3.99 -16.27
N GLU A 13 9.64 2.88 -17.00
CA GLU A 13 9.46 1.54 -16.46
C GLU A 13 10.54 1.15 -15.45
N ARG A 14 11.77 1.69 -15.56
CA ARG A 14 12.84 1.41 -14.59
C ARG A 14 12.51 2.10 -13.27
N LEU A 15 12.13 3.37 -13.34
CA LEU A 15 11.67 4.11 -12.17
C LEU A 15 10.46 3.42 -11.52
N ALA A 16 9.51 2.93 -12.32
CA ALA A 16 8.34 2.23 -11.81
C ALA A 16 8.69 0.96 -11.02
N ARG A 17 9.66 0.19 -11.48
CA ARG A 17 10.16 -0.99 -10.77
C ARG A 17 10.78 -0.60 -9.43
N TYR A 18 11.72 0.33 -9.44
CA TYR A 18 12.42 0.76 -8.22
C TYR A 18 11.47 1.43 -7.23
N ALA A 19 10.68 2.40 -7.68
CA ALA A 19 9.76 3.11 -6.82
C ALA A 19 8.65 2.19 -6.27
N GLY A 20 8.08 1.32 -7.12
CA GLY A 20 7.11 0.32 -6.68
C GLY A 20 7.68 -0.60 -5.62
N PHE A 21 8.85 -1.20 -5.87
CA PHE A 21 9.53 -2.08 -4.93
C PHE A 21 9.86 -1.38 -3.60
N MET A 22 10.54 -0.24 -3.67
CA MET A 22 10.96 0.49 -2.47
C MET A 22 9.77 0.98 -1.65
N TRP A 23 8.70 1.40 -2.32
CA TRP A 23 7.48 1.83 -1.61
C TRP A 23 6.77 0.67 -0.95
N GLY A 24 6.61 -0.47 -1.65
CA GLY A 24 6.02 -1.68 -1.08
C GLY A 24 6.82 -2.21 0.10
N LEU A 25 8.15 -2.16 0.02
CA LEU A 25 9.06 -2.53 1.10
C LEU A 25 8.94 -1.58 2.30
N ALA A 26 9.05 -0.27 2.05
CA ALA A 26 9.02 0.74 3.11
C ALA A 26 7.67 0.75 3.84
N GLU A 27 6.55 0.73 3.09
CA GLU A 27 5.21 0.68 3.68
C GLU A 27 4.99 -0.64 4.41
N GLY A 28 5.46 -1.74 3.87
CA GLY A 28 5.38 -3.04 4.53
C GLY A 28 6.10 -3.08 5.88
N LEU A 29 7.20 -2.31 6.07
CA LEU A 29 7.97 -2.28 7.31
C LEU A 29 7.52 -1.20 8.31
N ALA A 30 7.50 0.06 7.88
CA ALA A 30 7.34 1.19 8.79
C ALA A 30 6.63 2.42 8.19
N PHE A 31 6.68 2.60 6.86
CA PHE A 31 6.15 3.80 6.23
C PHE A 31 4.61 3.80 6.24
N PHE A 32 4.00 4.95 6.46
CA PHE A 32 2.54 5.06 6.62
C PHE A 32 1.79 5.44 5.32
N ILE A 33 2.51 5.96 4.31
CA ILE A 33 1.91 6.31 3.03
C ILE A 33 1.85 5.07 2.14
N VAL A 34 0.63 4.75 1.67
CA VAL A 34 0.38 3.55 0.87
C VAL A 34 0.97 3.64 -0.55
N PRO A 35 1.40 2.51 -1.14
CA PRO A 35 1.98 2.48 -2.50
C PRO A 35 0.98 2.83 -3.58
N ASP A 36 -0.33 2.80 -3.26
CA ASP A 36 -1.42 3.20 -4.15
C ASP A 36 -1.20 4.60 -4.74
N LEU A 37 -0.60 5.52 -3.97
CA LEU A 37 -0.28 6.88 -4.43
C LEU A 37 0.61 6.84 -5.69
N TYR A 38 1.71 6.11 -5.64
CA TYR A 38 2.62 6.03 -6.79
C TYR A 38 2.04 5.18 -7.93
N ILE A 39 1.38 4.06 -7.59
CA ILE A 39 0.75 3.18 -8.58
C ILE A 39 -0.31 3.94 -9.37
N THR A 40 -1.18 4.70 -8.71
CA THR A 40 -2.23 5.48 -9.37
C THR A 40 -1.66 6.65 -10.16
N PHE A 41 -0.61 7.32 -9.66
CA PHE A 41 0.12 8.33 -10.43
C PHE A 41 0.66 7.74 -11.75
N ALA A 42 1.37 6.63 -11.70
CA ALA A 42 1.90 5.97 -12.88
C ALA A 42 0.78 5.54 -13.84
N THR A 43 -0.32 4.96 -13.29
CA THR A 43 -1.48 4.49 -14.08
C THR A 43 -2.17 5.62 -14.82
N LEU A 44 -2.31 6.79 -14.18
CA LEU A 44 -2.96 7.98 -14.78
C LEU A 44 -2.28 8.40 -16.09
N PHE A 45 -0.96 8.26 -16.19
CA PHE A 45 -0.20 8.63 -17.39
C PHE A 45 0.15 7.42 -18.27
N SER A 46 0.25 6.21 -17.70
CA SER A 46 0.58 4.97 -18.42
C SER A 46 0.11 3.75 -17.64
N ILE A 47 -0.94 3.08 -18.15
CA ILE A 47 -1.48 1.87 -17.52
C ILE A 47 -0.39 0.79 -17.39
N ARG A 48 0.45 0.62 -18.41
CA ARG A 48 1.55 -0.36 -18.39
C ARG A 48 2.53 -0.08 -17.27
N THR A 49 2.92 1.16 -17.08
CA THR A 49 3.84 1.58 -16.01
C THR A 49 3.19 1.40 -14.63
N GLY A 50 1.89 1.67 -14.53
CA GLY A 50 1.10 1.41 -13.33
C GLY A 50 1.08 -0.08 -12.93
N ILE A 51 0.88 -0.98 -13.90
CA ILE A 51 0.93 -2.45 -13.69
C ILE A 51 2.32 -2.85 -13.20
N ILE A 52 3.38 -2.33 -13.80
CA ILE A 52 4.77 -2.60 -13.40
C ILE A 52 5.00 -2.13 -11.96
N ALA A 53 4.59 -0.89 -11.62
CA ALA A 53 4.72 -0.36 -10.28
C ALA A 53 3.94 -1.22 -9.25
N TRP A 54 2.73 -1.64 -9.60
CA TRP A 54 1.93 -2.52 -8.76
C TRP A 54 2.60 -3.87 -8.52
N ALA A 55 3.02 -4.57 -9.58
CA ALA A 55 3.71 -5.85 -9.47
C ALA A 55 4.95 -5.76 -8.57
N TRP A 56 5.79 -4.74 -8.76
CA TRP A 56 6.99 -4.55 -7.96
C TRP A 56 6.69 -4.10 -6.52
N SER A 57 5.58 -3.41 -6.27
CA SER A 57 5.14 -3.12 -4.90
C SER A 57 4.73 -4.37 -4.13
N VAL A 58 4.12 -5.35 -4.83
CA VAL A 58 3.84 -6.67 -4.23
C VAL A 58 5.15 -7.37 -3.87
N VAL A 59 6.14 -7.39 -4.77
CA VAL A 59 7.47 -7.99 -4.49
C VAL A 59 8.12 -7.29 -3.28
N GLY A 60 8.11 -5.96 -3.22
CA GLY A 60 8.61 -5.21 -2.07
C GLY A 60 7.90 -5.57 -0.76
N SER A 61 6.58 -5.74 -0.81
CA SER A 61 5.79 -6.16 0.36
C SER A 61 6.12 -7.58 0.82
N LEU A 62 6.40 -8.50 -0.11
CA LEU A 62 6.84 -9.86 0.24
C LEU A 62 8.21 -9.84 0.94
N VAL A 63 9.15 -9.02 0.46
CA VAL A 63 10.44 -8.83 1.14
C VAL A 63 10.24 -8.21 2.52
N ALA A 64 9.31 -7.25 2.68
CA ALA A 64 8.97 -6.71 3.98
C ALA A 64 8.46 -7.79 4.95
N VAL A 65 7.59 -8.69 4.49
CA VAL A 65 7.08 -9.81 5.32
C VAL A 65 8.20 -10.76 5.73
N LEU A 66 9.16 -11.05 4.85
CA LEU A 66 10.36 -11.84 5.21
C LEU A 66 11.17 -11.16 6.31
N ILE A 67 11.41 -9.85 6.18
CA ILE A 67 12.13 -9.07 7.19
C ILE A 67 11.35 -9.05 8.51
N ILE A 68 10.02 -8.85 8.48
CA ILE A 68 9.19 -8.88 9.70
C ILE A 68 9.26 -10.24 10.37
N SER A 69 9.24 -11.35 9.62
CA SER A 69 9.42 -12.68 10.15
C SER A 69 10.72 -12.82 10.95
N MET A 70 11.83 -12.31 10.38
CA MET A 70 13.12 -12.29 11.07
C MET A 70 13.09 -11.39 12.32
N LEU A 71 12.52 -10.17 12.20
CA LEU A 71 12.44 -9.24 13.31
C LEU A 71 11.59 -9.79 14.48
N VAL A 72 10.46 -10.43 14.20
CA VAL A 72 9.62 -11.07 15.23
C VAL A 72 10.36 -12.23 15.88
N THR A 73 11.10 -13.03 15.10
CA THR A 73 11.90 -14.14 15.65
C THR A 73 13.03 -13.63 16.55
N MET A 74 13.70 -12.52 16.18
CA MET A 74 14.83 -11.99 16.92
C MET A 74 14.42 -11.13 18.13
N LEU A 75 13.38 -10.31 17.97
CA LEU A 75 12.96 -9.29 18.96
C LEU A 75 11.70 -9.70 19.74
N GLY A 76 11.03 -10.78 19.35
CA GLY A 76 9.77 -11.18 19.95
C GLY A 76 8.73 -10.07 19.95
N GLY A 77 8.17 -9.77 21.12
CA GLY A 77 7.23 -8.67 21.30
C GLY A 77 7.80 -7.27 21.08
N GLY A 78 9.13 -7.10 21.03
CA GLY A 78 9.79 -5.81 20.81
C GLY A 78 9.45 -5.17 19.47
N TYR A 79 9.32 -5.98 18.38
CA TYR A 79 8.90 -5.44 17.10
C TYR A 79 7.43 -4.99 17.12
N VAL A 80 6.54 -5.73 17.79
CA VAL A 80 5.13 -5.32 17.95
C VAL A 80 5.02 -4.02 18.76
N ALA A 81 5.84 -3.86 19.81
CA ALA A 81 5.94 -2.62 20.57
C ALA A 81 6.45 -1.45 19.70
N PHE A 82 7.46 -1.70 18.84
CA PHE A 82 7.94 -0.70 17.89
C PHE A 82 6.84 -0.20 16.94
N LEU A 83 5.92 -1.07 16.51
CA LEU A 83 4.83 -0.68 15.61
C LEU A 83 3.94 0.45 16.19
N GLN A 84 3.85 0.58 17.51
CA GLN A 84 3.06 1.64 18.16
C GLN A 84 3.65 3.04 17.94
N ASN A 85 4.92 3.14 17.56
CA ASN A 85 5.54 4.42 17.23
C ASN A 85 5.20 4.89 15.80
N ILE A 86 4.53 4.04 15.01
CA ILE A 86 4.14 4.38 13.64
C ILE A 86 2.78 5.09 13.67
N PRO A 87 2.65 6.27 13.04
CA PRO A 87 1.38 6.98 12.96
C PRO A 87 0.25 6.07 12.48
N GLY A 88 -0.86 6.06 13.23
CA GLY A 88 -2.03 5.27 12.90
C GLY A 88 -2.04 3.84 13.44
N ILE A 89 -1.06 3.44 14.25
CA ILE A 89 -1.07 2.14 14.92
C ILE A 89 -1.21 2.37 16.43
N SER A 90 -2.42 2.21 16.94
CA SER A 90 -2.71 2.30 18.38
C SER A 90 -2.64 0.93 19.05
N MET A 91 -2.50 0.92 20.39
CA MET A 91 -2.59 -0.30 21.19
C MET A 91 -3.96 -0.99 21.00
N GLY A 92 -5.04 -0.22 20.92
CA GLY A 92 -6.38 -0.75 20.67
C GLY A 92 -6.48 -1.48 19.33
N LEU A 93 -5.88 -0.91 18.27
CA LEU A 93 -5.81 -1.56 16.95
C LEU A 93 -5.07 -2.91 17.01
N LEU A 94 -3.92 -2.94 17.70
CA LEU A 94 -3.13 -4.16 17.87
C LEU A 94 -3.92 -5.23 18.62
N GLN A 95 -4.53 -4.88 19.75
CA GLN A 95 -5.32 -5.81 20.56
C GLN A 95 -6.52 -6.37 19.79
N GLN A 96 -7.32 -5.50 19.15
CA GLN A 96 -8.47 -5.92 18.37
C GLN A 96 -8.05 -6.83 17.21
N THR A 97 -6.95 -6.49 16.53
CA THR A 97 -6.44 -7.31 15.43
C THR A 97 -5.92 -8.66 15.92
N THR A 98 -5.25 -8.68 17.08
CA THR A 98 -4.77 -9.94 17.69
C THR A 98 -5.94 -10.87 18.00
N VAL A 99 -7.00 -10.37 18.63
CA VAL A 99 -8.19 -11.19 18.97
C VAL A 99 -8.85 -11.76 17.71
N LYS A 100 -9.05 -10.92 16.69
CA LYS A 100 -9.64 -11.36 15.42
C LYS A 100 -8.75 -12.38 14.71
N LEU A 101 -7.45 -12.13 14.66
CA LEU A 101 -6.50 -13.00 14.00
C LEU A 101 -6.37 -14.36 14.69
N ALA A 102 -6.46 -14.39 16.03
CA ALA A 102 -6.46 -15.63 16.81
C ALA A 102 -7.75 -16.44 16.63
N ALA A 103 -8.90 -15.77 16.45
CA ALA A 103 -10.19 -16.43 16.25
C ALA A 103 -10.40 -16.90 14.80
N ASP A 104 -10.13 -16.03 13.83
CA ASP A 104 -10.56 -16.22 12.43
C ASP A 104 -9.39 -16.46 11.47
N GLY A 105 -8.14 -16.32 11.91
CA GLY A 105 -6.96 -16.33 11.06
C GLY A 105 -6.82 -15.06 10.21
N LEU A 106 -5.98 -15.13 9.17
CA LEU A 106 -5.77 -14.01 8.24
C LEU A 106 -7.04 -13.73 7.43
N PRO A 107 -7.49 -12.46 7.34
CA PRO A 107 -8.78 -12.11 6.75
C PRO A 107 -8.82 -12.40 5.25
N LEU A 108 -9.83 -13.14 4.81
CA LEU A 108 -10.05 -13.47 3.40
C LEU A 108 -10.95 -12.45 2.67
N THR A 109 -11.68 -11.61 3.40
CA THR A 109 -12.61 -10.66 2.79
C THR A 109 -11.93 -9.34 2.44
N PRO A 110 -12.17 -8.79 1.23
CA PRO A 110 -11.64 -7.50 0.80
C PRO A 110 -11.96 -6.34 1.75
N LEU A 111 -13.13 -6.37 2.39
CA LEU A 111 -13.57 -5.34 3.34
C LEU A 111 -12.68 -5.25 4.58
N LEU A 112 -12.16 -6.38 5.07
CA LEU A 112 -11.22 -6.40 6.19
C LEU A 112 -9.83 -5.90 5.79
N VAL A 113 -9.42 -6.14 4.55
CA VAL A 113 -8.19 -5.60 3.97
C VAL A 113 -8.30 -4.09 3.75
N LEU A 114 -9.50 -3.59 3.39
CA LEU A 114 -9.81 -2.16 3.27
C LEU A 114 -10.06 -1.48 4.64
N GLY A 115 -10.23 -2.25 5.70
CA GLY A 115 -10.58 -1.80 7.04
C GLY A 115 -9.50 -1.03 7.82
N GLY A 116 -8.46 -0.54 7.15
CA GLY A 116 -7.48 0.37 7.73
C GLY A 116 -6.32 -0.27 8.50
N VAL A 117 -6.33 -1.60 8.73
CA VAL A 117 -5.21 -2.27 9.41
C VAL A 117 -4.03 -2.44 8.45
N PRO A 118 -2.85 -1.88 8.76
CA PRO A 118 -1.66 -1.98 7.91
C PRO A 118 -1.15 -3.41 7.77
N LEU A 119 -0.56 -3.73 6.60
CA LEU A 119 0.06 -5.05 6.32
C LEU A 119 1.05 -5.47 7.41
N LYS A 120 1.90 -4.55 7.85
CA LYS A 120 2.90 -4.80 8.89
C LYS A 120 2.32 -5.29 10.21
N VAL A 121 1.12 -4.82 10.57
CA VAL A 121 0.40 -5.27 11.77
C VAL A 121 -0.05 -6.71 11.59
N TYR A 122 -0.70 -7.02 10.48
CA TYR A 122 -1.10 -8.41 10.20
C TYR A 122 0.09 -9.37 10.16
N ALA A 123 1.18 -9.00 9.47
CA ALA A 123 2.36 -9.85 9.35
C ALA A 123 3.02 -10.07 10.73
N ALA A 124 3.22 -9.00 11.52
CA ALA A 124 3.83 -9.13 12.84
C ALA A 124 3.01 -10.00 13.78
N LEU A 125 1.69 -9.77 13.84
CA LEU A 125 0.79 -10.53 14.70
C LEU A 125 0.63 -11.98 14.21
N ALA A 126 0.61 -12.22 12.89
CA ALA A 126 0.57 -13.57 12.33
C ALA A 126 1.75 -14.41 12.82
N PHE A 127 2.97 -13.85 12.75
CA PHE A 127 4.16 -14.57 13.24
C PHE A 127 4.17 -14.73 14.76
N THR A 128 3.69 -13.75 15.51
CA THR A 128 3.54 -13.84 16.97
C THR A 128 2.55 -14.94 17.37
N LEU A 129 1.51 -15.17 16.58
CA LEU A 129 0.51 -16.23 16.77
C LEU A 129 0.91 -17.58 16.15
N GLY A 130 2.11 -17.69 15.59
CA GLY A 130 2.63 -18.94 15.01
C GLY A 130 2.08 -19.29 13.62
N ILE A 131 1.45 -18.33 12.92
CA ILE A 131 1.02 -18.54 11.53
C ILE A 131 2.25 -18.68 10.63
N SER A 132 2.22 -19.67 9.73
CA SER A 132 3.39 -20.01 8.91
C SER A 132 3.78 -18.88 7.95
N LEU A 133 5.09 -18.78 7.64
CA LEU A 133 5.63 -17.83 6.67
C LEU A 133 4.96 -18.01 5.30
N GLY A 134 4.80 -19.25 4.83
CA GLY A 134 4.17 -19.53 3.53
C GLY A 134 2.73 -19.01 3.46
N THR A 135 1.92 -19.24 4.50
CA THR A 135 0.55 -18.72 4.59
C THR A 135 0.53 -17.20 4.57
N THR A 136 1.40 -16.54 5.34
CA THR A 136 1.47 -15.08 5.41
C THR A 136 1.92 -14.46 4.09
N LEU A 137 2.87 -15.07 3.37
CA LEU A 137 3.30 -14.61 2.04
C LEU A 137 2.18 -14.74 1.01
N LEU A 138 1.49 -15.89 0.93
CA LEU A 138 0.37 -16.09 0.02
C LEU A 138 -0.76 -15.11 0.31
N TRP A 139 -1.09 -14.94 1.58
CA TRP A 139 -2.08 -13.95 2.00
C TRP A 139 -1.67 -12.52 1.60
N THR A 140 -0.38 -12.18 1.73
CA THR A 140 0.11 -10.85 1.35
C THR A 140 -0.10 -10.57 -0.13
N VAL A 141 0.17 -11.54 -1.01
CA VAL A 141 -0.12 -11.39 -2.45
C VAL A 141 -1.60 -11.12 -2.66
N PHE A 142 -2.47 -11.97 -2.10
CA PHE A 142 -3.92 -11.82 -2.20
C PHE A 142 -4.40 -10.46 -1.67
N ALA A 143 -3.97 -10.08 -0.47
CA ALA A 143 -4.34 -8.83 0.16
C ALA A 143 -3.93 -7.60 -0.67
N ARG A 144 -2.72 -7.62 -1.24
CA ARG A 144 -2.22 -6.54 -2.11
C ARG A 144 -2.99 -6.47 -3.43
N LEU A 145 -3.30 -7.61 -4.04
CA LEU A 145 -4.07 -7.64 -5.28
C LEU A 145 -5.48 -7.08 -5.05
N VAL A 146 -6.18 -7.59 -4.04
CA VAL A 146 -7.57 -7.20 -3.77
C VAL A 146 -7.68 -5.73 -3.34
N ARG A 147 -6.76 -5.26 -2.50
CA ARG A 147 -6.78 -3.89 -1.99
C ARG A 147 -6.50 -2.85 -3.07
N ILE A 148 -5.49 -3.08 -3.91
CA ILE A 148 -5.03 -2.08 -4.90
C ILE A 148 -5.92 -2.10 -6.15
N ALA A 149 -6.49 -3.26 -6.52
CA ALA A 149 -7.26 -3.43 -7.74
C ALA A 149 -8.39 -2.39 -7.93
N PRO A 150 -9.25 -2.09 -6.94
CA PRO A 150 -10.35 -1.13 -7.14
C PRO A 150 -9.85 0.26 -7.54
N VAL A 151 -8.84 0.78 -6.83
CA VAL A 151 -8.29 2.11 -7.07
C VAL A 151 -7.51 2.14 -8.40
N PHE A 152 -6.75 1.07 -8.69
CA PHE A 152 -6.07 0.90 -9.97
C PHE A 152 -7.06 0.90 -11.15
N LEU A 153 -8.12 0.09 -11.07
CA LEU A 153 -9.14 -0.03 -12.12
C LEU A 153 -9.89 1.30 -12.33
N LEU A 154 -10.21 2.01 -11.25
CA LEU A 154 -10.81 3.34 -11.33
C LEU A 154 -9.92 4.30 -12.13
N VAL A 155 -8.63 4.41 -11.77
CA VAL A 155 -7.70 5.32 -12.44
C VAL A 155 -7.40 4.86 -13.87
N ALA A 156 -7.30 3.55 -14.11
CA ALA A 156 -7.16 3.00 -15.45
C ALA A 156 -8.38 3.33 -16.34
N GLY A 157 -9.59 3.23 -15.78
CA GLY A 157 -10.82 3.65 -16.45
C GLY A 157 -10.82 5.14 -16.80
N VAL A 158 -10.44 6.01 -15.86
CA VAL A 158 -10.26 7.44 -16.11
C VAL A 158 -9.24 7.66 -17.24
N ARG A 159 -8.10 6.98 -17.21
CA ARG A 159 -7.08 7.05 -18.25
C ARG A 159 -7.59 6.62 -19.62
N LEU A 160 -8.39 5.56 -19.69
CA LEU A 160 -8.95 5.07 -20.95
C LEU A 160 -9.97 6.05 -21.55
N VAL A 161 -10.89 6.56 -20.73
CA VAL A 161 -11.95 7.47 -21.15
C VAL A 161 -11.39 8.83 -21.55
N PHE A 162 -10.49 9.39 -20.75
CA PHE A 162 -9.97 10.75 -20.92
C PHE A 162 -8.56 10.79 -21.52
N ARG A 163 -8.15 9.73 -22.23
CA ARG A 163 -6.78 9.57 -22.73
C ARG A 163 -6.21 10.82 -23.40
N ARG A 164 -6.93 11.37 -24.38
CA ARG A 164 -6.49 12.57 -25.11
C ARG A 164 -6.35 13.78 -24.18
N HIS A 165 -7.36 14.00 -23.35
CA HIS A 165 -7.36 15.12 -22.43
C HIS A 165 -6.25 15.02 -21.37
N VAL A 166 -5.94 13.83 -20.87
CA VAL A 166 -4.80 13.61 -19.96
C VAL A 166 -3.47 13.91 -20.66
N ASP A 167 -3.32 13.47 -21.92
CA ASP A 167 -2.10 13.71 -22.70
C ASP A 167 -1.93 15.21 -23.06
N ASP A 168 -3.03 15.91 -23.37
CA ASP A 168 -3.02 17.33 -23.75
C ASP A 168 -2.84 18.27 -22.54
N HIS A 169 -3.34 17.86 -21.35
CA HIS A 169 -3.36 18.70 -20.15
C HIS A 169 -2.77 18.00 -18.91
N PRO A 170 -1.52 17.49 -18.97
CA PRO A 170 -0.93 16.69 -17.87
C PRO A 170 -0.80 17.47 -16.56
N GLY A 171 -0.59 18.78 -16.62
CA GLY A 171 -0.53 19.64 -15.42
C GLY A 171 -1.86 19.70 -14.67
N LEU A 172 -2.99 19.83 -15.39
CA LEU A 172 -4.32 19.80 -14.78
C LEU A 172 -4.57 18.47 -14.05
N TRP A 173 -4.29 17.36 -14.72
CA TRP A 173 -4.50 16.04 -14.14
C TRP A 173 -3.58 15.75 -12.94
N LEU A 174 -2.35 16.25 -12.97
CA LEU A 174 -1.47 16.21 -11.80
C LEU A 174 -2.03 17.01 -10.63
N THR A 175 -2.55 18.21 -10.89
CA THR A 175 -3.17 19.05 -9.85
C THR A 175 -4.38 18.35 -9.24
N LEU A 176 -5.28 17.82 -10.07
CA LEU A 176 -6.42 17.03 -9.60
C LEU A 176 -5.99 15.81 -8.78
N PHE A 177 -4.98 15.09 -9.25
CA PHE A 177 -4.40 13.95 -8.53
C PHE A 177 -3.89 14.35 -7.14
N VAL A 178 -3.12 15.43 -7.05
CA VAL A 178 -2.61 15.94 -5.78
C VAL A 178 -3.75 16.36 -4.85
N ILE A 179 -4.75 17.07 -5.36
CA ILE A 179 -5.93 17.50 -4.57
C ILE A 179 -6.65 16.28 -3.99
N VAL A 180 -6.93 15.25 -4.81
CA VAL A 180 -7.64 14.05 -4.37
C VAL A 180 -6.87 13.32 -3.28
N TRP A 181 -5.57 13.10 -3.47
CA TRP A 181 -4.75 12.41 -2.48
C TRP A 181 -4.54 13.23 -1.20
N THR A 182 -4.41 14.55 -1.32
CA THR A 182 -4.34 15.45 -0.14
C THR A 182 -5.64 15.37 0.65
N ALA A 183 -6.79 15.47 -0.01
CA ALA A 183 -8.10 15.34 0.63
C ALA A 183 -8.25 13.96 1.32
N PHE A 184 -7.84 12.88 0.63
CA PHE A 184 -7.87 11.53 1.20
C PHE A 184 -7.02 11.43 2.47
N TYR A 185 -5.76 11.89 2.44
CA TYR A 185 -4.90 11.81 3.62
C TYR A 185 -5.33 12.75 4.74
N THR A 186 -5.85 13.94 4.41
CA THR A 186 -6.41 14.85 5.40
C THR A 186 -7.58 14.18 6.13
N PHE A 187 -8.51 13.58 5.39
CA PHE A 187 -9.62 12.83 5.97
C PHE A 187 -9.13 11.64 6.82
N TYR A 188 -8.18 10.88 6.30
CA TYR A 188 -7.59 9.73 6.98
C TYR A 188 -6.97 10.12 8.34
N PHE A 189 -6.16 11.18 8.40
CA PHE A 189 -5.53 11.63 9.64
C PHE A 189 -6.52 12.26 10.63
N ILE A 190 -7.56 12.94 10.14
CA ILE A 190 -8.64 13.44 10.99
C ILE A 190 -9.37 12.29 11.67
N GLN A 191 -9.65 11.21 10.94
CA GLN A 191 -10.30 10.03 11.51
C GLN A 191 -9.39 9.30 12.52
N MET A 192 -8.09 9.20 12.23
CA MET A 192 -7.13 8.59 13.15
C MET A 192 -6.90 9.41 14.42
N GLY A 193 -6.93 10.74 14.34
CA GLY A 193 -6.83 11.61 15.50
C GLY A 193 -8.05 11.57 16.43
N ARG A 194 -9.12 10.87 16.04
CA ARG A 194 -10.34 10.69 16.83
C ARG A 194 -10.43 9.30 17.50
N ILE A 195 -9.49 8.41 17.24
CA ILE A 195 -9.37 7.07 17.82
C ILE A 195 -8.22 7.05 18.84
#